data_0078506d3cc53cb94637e8a19ef6ccf4
#
_entry.id   0078506d3cc53cb94637e8a19ef6ccf4
#
_cell.length_a   1.000
_cell.length_b   1.000
_cell.length_c   1.000
_cell.angle_alpha   90.00
_cell.angle_beta   90.00
_cell.angle_gamma   90.00
#
_symmetry.space_group_name_H-M   'P 1'
#
loop_
_entity.id
_entity.type
_entity.pdbx_description
1 polymer ?
#
loop_
_entity_poly.entity_id
_entity_poly.type
_entity_poly.pdbx_seq_one_letter_code
_entity_poly.pdbx_strand_id
1 'polypeptide(L)'
;MATSLWSYHTTITSQQQEKEGMPMKIGYIRVSTQEQNTIRQEDLMERLGVEHVYMDKMSGKARDRPALQTMMGFVREGDTVVVESISRFARNTRDLLELIEQLREKGVEFQSQKEAIDTTTPSGKFMLTVFGAVAELERE
;
A
#
# COMPACT_ATOMS: atom_id res chain seq x y z
N MET A 1 5.03 1.88 22.89
CA MET A 1 5.78 0.98 22.05
C MET A 1 5.31 1.02 20.63
N ALA A 2 6.15 1.49 19.78
CA ALA A 2 5.81 1.65 18.36
C ALA A 2 5.40 0.34 17.71
N THR A 3 5.97 -0.76 18.16
CA THR A 3 5.72 -2.07 17.57
C THR A 3 4.28 -2.51 17.67
N SER A 4 3.54 -2.03 18.65
CA SER A 4 2.15 -2.45 18.80
C SER A 4 1.25 -1.90 17.70
N LEU A 5 1.68 -0.85 17.00
CA LEU A 5 0.89 -0.28 15.91
C LEU A 5 0.85 -1.20 14.71
N TRP A 6 1.89 -2.02 14.54
CA TRP A 6 2.05 -2.79 13.31
C TRP A 6 1.53 -4.21 13.40
N SER A 7 1.33 -4.70 14.61
CA SER A 7 1.04 -6.11 14.79
C SER A 7 -0.43 -6.46 14.80
N TYR A 8 -1.30 -5.50 14.85
CA TYR A 8 -2.69 -5.78 15.22
C TYR A 8 -3.71 -5.21 14.26
N HIS A 9 -3.43 -5.39 12.98
CA HIS A 9 -4.41 -5.00 11.98
C HIS A 9 -5.71 -5.80 12.08
N THR A 10 -5.71 -6.88 12.87
CA THR A 10 -6.92 -7.69 13.09
C THR A 10 -7.70 -7.28 14.32
N THR A 11 -7.12 -6.45 15.19
CA THR A 11 -7.77 -6.05 16.42
C THR A 11 -8.06 -4.55 16.40
N ILE A 12 -9.33 -4.20 16.50
CA ILE A 12 -9.74 -2.80 16.51
C ILE A 12 -9.76 -2.31 17.95
N THR A 13 -8.94 -1.30 18.24
CA THR A 13 -8.92 -0.66 19.55
C THR A 13 -10.06 0.36 19.66
N SER A 14 -10.35 0.81 20.87
CA SER A 14 -11.37 1.83 21.06
C SER A 14 -11.02 3.12 20.34
N GLN A 15 -9.73 3.46 20.27
CA GLN A 15 -9.30 4.65 19.52
C GLN A 15 -9.54 4.48 18.03
N GLN A 16 -9.34 3.28 17.52
CA GLN A 16 -9.60 3.01 16.12
C GLN A 16 -11.08 3.05 15.81
N GLN A 17 -11.91 2.61 16.73
CA GLN A 17 -13.36 2.70 16.57
C GLN A 17 -13.83 4.16 16.53
N GLU A 18 -13.22 5.01 17.33
CA GLU A 18 -13.54 6.43 17.30
C GLU A 18 -13.16 7.06 15.98
N LYS A 19 -12.13 6.52 15.32
CA LYS A 19 -11.69 6.99 14.00
C LYS A 19 -12.44 6.34 12.86
N GLU A 20 -13.32 5.42 13.16
CA GLU A 20 -14.11 4.75 12.12
C GLU A 20 -14.90 5.79 11.34
N GLY A 21 -14.79 5.76 10.01
CA GLY A 21 -15.38 6.78 9.16
C GLY A 21 -14.47 7.93 8.82
N MET A 22 -13.33 8.07 9.53
CA MET A 22 -12.35 9.10 9.22
C MET A 22 -11.29 8.55 8.27
N PRO A 23 -10.76 9.40 7.35
CA PRO A 23 -9.71 8.95 6.45
C PRO A 23 -8.48 8.46 7.20
N MET A 24 -7.92 7.36 6.73
CA MET A 24 -6.72 6.76 7.34
C MET A 24 -5.65 6.58 6.28
N LYS A 25 -4.40 6.65 6.73
CA LYS A 25 -3.26 6.24 5.90
C LYS A 25 -2.88 4.83 6.29
N ILE A 26 -2.85 3.95 5.30
CA ILE A 26 -2.62 2.53 5.50
C ILE A 26 -1.40 2.15 4.68
N GLY A 27 -0.40 1.55 5.32
CA GLY A 27 0.84 1.21 4.67
C GLY A 27 0.90 -0.25 4.28
N TYR A 28 1.63 -0.52 3.22
CA TYR A 28 1.92 -1.89 2.81
C TYR A 28 3.42 -2.05 2.66
N ILE A 29 3.95 -3.09 3.28
CA ILE A 29 5.36 -3.44 3.24
C ILE A 29 5.50 -4.85 2.71
N ARG A 30 6.40 -5.02 1.75
CA ARG A 30 6.74 -6.35 1.22
C ARG A 30 8.25 -6.53 1.33
N VAL A 31 8.66 -7.60 2.00
CA VAL A 31 10.08 -7.91 2.19
C VAL A 31 10.33 -9.35 1.79
N SER A 32 11.59 -9.66 1.46
CA SER A 32 11.96 -11.04 1.22
C SER A 32 12.11 -11.77 2.56
N THR A 33 11.98 -13.09 2.54
CA THR A 33 12.15 -13.88 3.76
C THR A 33 13.57 -13.81 4.30
N GLN A 34 14.51 -13.36 3.47
CA GLN A 34 15.91 -13.21 3.88
C GLN A 34 16.14 -11.92 4.64
N GLU A 35 15.26 -10.95 4.51
CA GLU A 35 15.39 -9.71 5.27
C GLU A 35 14.95 -9.95 6.70
N GLN A 36 15.87 -9.74 7.63
CA GLN A 36 15.59 -9.96 9.04
C GLN A 36 15.28 -8.68 9.79
N ASN A 37 15.57 -7.53 9.19
CA ASN A 37 15.35 -6.24 9.83
C ASN A 37 14.45 -5.36 8.97
N THR A 38 13.23 -5.19 9.42
CA THR A 38 12.24 -4.37 8.72
C THR A 38 12.05 -3.01 9.38
N ILE A 39 12.91 -2.67 10.34
CA ILE A 39 12.74 -1.44 11.13
C ILE A 39 12.80 -0.21 10.22
N ARG A 40 13.65 -0.24 9.20
CA ARG A 40 13.78 0.90 8.28
C ARG A 40 12.44 1.19 7.58
N GLN A 41 11.79 0.16 7.09
CA GLN A 41 10.49 0.33 6.42
C GLN A 41 9.42 0.76 7.40
N GLU A 42 9.43 0.20 8.61
CA GLU A 42 8.45 0.56 9.62
C GLU A 42 8.63 2.01 10.06
N ASP A 43 9.88 2.44 10.23
CA ASP A 43 10.18 3.84 10.58
C ASP A 43 9.71 4.78 9.47
N LEU A 44 9.91 4.39 8.22
CA LEU A 44 9.45 5.19 7.09
C LEU A 44 7.94 5.37 7.13
N MET A 45 7.22 4.29 7.36
CA MET A 45 5.75 4.35 7.42
C MET A 45 5.29 5.24 8.55
N GLU A 46 5.95 5.16 9.70
CA GLU A 46 5.61 6.00 10.83
C GLU A 46 5.82 7.48 10.50
N ARG A 47 6.94 7.80 9.84
CA ARG A 47 7.21 9.18 9.43
C ARG A 47 6.21 9.69 8.41
N LEU A 48 5.64 8.81 7.62
CA LEU A 48 4.65 9.18 6.62
C LEU A 48 3.24 9.29 7.20
N GLY A 49 3.09 9.06 8.50
CA GLY A 49 1.80 9.22 9.15
C GLY A 49 0.87 8.03 8.97
N VAL A 50 1.43 6.86 8.66
CA VAL A 50 0.64 5.65 8.45
C VAL A 50 0.13 5.15 9.79
N GLU A 51 -1.16 4.82 9.84
CA GLU A 51 -1.82 4.38 11.07
C GLU A 51 -1.91 2.86 11.18
N HIS A 52 -1.88 2.16 10.05
CA HIS A 52 -1.98 0.70 9.98
C HIS A 52 -0.99 0.21 8.94
N VAL A 53 -0.27 -0.88 9.25
CA VAL A 53 0.67 -1.47 8.29
C VAL A 53 0.34 -2.94 8.07
N TYR A 54 0.28 -3.32 6.81
CA TYR A 54 0.17 -4.72 6.39
C TYR A 54 1.50 -5.14 5.79
N MET A 55 2.00 -6.29 6.19
CA MET A 55 3.31 -6.76 5.76
C MET A 55 3.25 -8.18 5.22
N ASP A 56 3.80 -8.37 4.04
CA ASP A 56 4.00 -9.69 3.47
C ASP A 56 5.49 -10.01 3.43
N LYS A 57 5.83 -11.21 3.87
CA LYS A 57 7.18 -11.74 3.71
C LYS A 57 7.13 -12.79 2.62
N MET A 58 7.87 -12.54 1.54
CA MET A 58 7.78 -13.35 0.34
C MET A 58 9.02 -14.18 0.15
N SER A 59 8.87 -15.49 0.03
CA SER A 59 9.94 -16.34 -0.47
C SER A 59 9.98 -16.21 -2.00
N GLY A 60 11.09 -16.61 -2.62
CA GLY A 60 11.22 -16.52 -4.07
C GLY A 60 10.17 -17.28 -4.84
N LYS A 61 9.54 -18.29 -4.22
CA LYS A 61 8.51 -19.10 -4.88
C LYS A 61 7.11 -18.72 -4.47
N ALA A 62 6.94 -17.96 -3.39
CA ALA A 62 5.62 -17.60 -2.91
C ALA A 62 5.05 -16.49 -3.76
N ARG A 63 3.86 -16.70 -4.29
CA ARG A 63 3.17 -15.69 -5.10
C ARG A 63 2.00 -15.07 -4.36
N ASP A 64 1.60 -15.71 -3.27
CA ASP A 64 0.48 -15.21 -2.50
C ASP A 64 0.92 -13.99 -1.69
N ARG A 65 0.03 -13.04 -1.61
CA ARG A 65 0.24 -11.82 -0.84
C ARG A 65 -0.96 -11.65 0.09
N PRO A 66 -1.04 -12.50 1.14
CA PRO A 66 -2.22 -12.47 2.00
C PRO A 66 -2.44 -11.15 2.71
N ALA A 67 -1.36 -10.47 3.14
CA ALA A 67 -1.54 -9.19 3.80
C ALA A 67 -2.04 -8.14 2.82
N LEU A 68 -1.55 -8.16 1.58
CA LEU A 68 -2.05 -7.25 0.55
C LEU A 68 -3.54 -7.46 0.32
N GLN A 69 -3.95 -8.71 0.20
CA GLN A 69 -5.35 -9.02 -0.05
C GLN A 69 -6.23 -8.59 1.11
N THR A 70 -5.76 -8.81 2.33
CA THR A 70 -6.49 -8.37 3.51
C THR A 70 -6.62 -6.85 3.53
N MET A 71 -5.53 -6.15 3.20
CA MET A 71 -5.54 -4.70 3.13
C MET A 71 -6.52 -4.19 2.08
N MET A 72 -6.50 -4.82 0.89
CA MET A 72 -7.40 -4.40 -0.20
C MET A 72 -8.87 -4.56 0.18
N GLY A 73 -9.19 -5.53 1.04
CA GLY A 73 -10.54 -5.69 1.54
C GLY A 73 -10.88 -4.75 2.70
N PHE A 74 -9.85 -4.26 3.39
CA PHE A 74 -10.03 -3.40 4.57
C PHE A 74 -10.24 -1.92 4.19
N VAL A 75 -9.51 -1.45 3.18
CA VAL A 75 -9.53 -0.02 2.83
C VAL A 75 -10.90 0.39 2.32
N ARG A 76 -11.22 1.66 2.53
CA ARG A 76 -12.53 2.20 2.17
C ARG A 76 -12.37 3.65 1.71
N GLU A 77 -13.47 4.20 1.23
CA GLU A 77 -13.48 5.55 0.68
C GLU A 77 -12.82 6.55 1.62
N GLY A 78 -11.94 7.37 1.07
CA GLY A 78 -11.22 8.39 1.81
C GLY A 78 -9.86 7.95 2.32
N ASP A 79 -9.61 6.64 2.40
CA ASP A 79 -8.30 6.14 2.85
C ASP A 79 -7.24 6.35 1.80
N THR A 80 -5.97 6.30 2.23
CA THR A 80 -4.82 6.37 1.34
C THR A 80 -3.90 5.20 1.62
N VAL A 81 -3.55 4.44 0.58
CA VAL A 81 -2.57 3.37 0.67
C VAL A 81 -1.19 3.96 0.39
N VAL A 82 -0.25 3.70 1.28
CA VAL A 82 1.12 4.24 1.20
C VAL A 82 2.10 3.08 1.08
N VAL A 83 2.99 3.18 0.10
CA VAL A 83 4.04 2.17 -0.10
C VAL A 83 5.39 2.87 -0.25
N GLU A 84 6.46 2.14 0.02
CA GLU A 84 7.81 2.67 -0.14
C GLU A 84 8.13 2.87 -1.62
N SER A 85 7.75 1.91 -2.44
CA SER A 85 7.99 1.97 -3.88
C SER A 85 6.97 1.13 -4.61
N ILE A 86 6.81 1.42 -5.89
CA ILE A 86 5.90 0.64 -6.74
C ILE A 86 6.34 -0.81 -6.80
N SER A 87 7.65 -1.06 -6.84
CA SER A 87 8.16 -2.43 -6.91
C SER A 87 7.85 -3.25 -5.65
N ARG A 88 7.58 -2.59 -4.55
CA ARG A 88 7.19 -3.27 -3.31
C ARG A 88 5.69 -3.43 -3.19
N PHE A 89 4.92 -2.87 -4.12
CA PHE A 89 3.46 -2.96 -4.13
C PHE A 89 2.96 -3.93 -5.20
N ALA A 90 3.50 -3.82 -6.39
CA ALA A 90 3.05 -4.60 -7.54
C ALA A 90 4.19 -5.42 -8.10
N ARG A 91 3.84 -6.53 -8.75
CA ARG A 91 4.83 -7.44 -9.35
C ARG A 91 5.26 -6.97 -10.74
N ASN A 92 4.38 -6.25 -11.41
CA ASN A 92 4.64 -5.72 -12.75
C ASN A 92 3.64 -4.60 -13.01
N THR A 93 3.76 -3.97 -14.18
CA THR A 93 2.91 -2.83 -14.52
C THR A 93 1.43 -3.19 -14.56
N ARG A 94 1.11 -4.36 -15.11
CA ARG A 94 -0.28 -4.80 -15.19
C ARG A 94 -0.87 -5.00 -13.79
N ASP A 95 -0.12 -5.66 -12.90
CA ASP A 95 -0.54 -5.87 -11.53
C ASP A 95 -0.77 -4.53 -10.84
N LEU A 96 0.12 -3.57 -11.08
CA LEU A 96 -0.02 -2.23 -10.53
C LEU A 96 -1.33 -1.60 -10.95
N LEU A 97 -1.63 -1.65 -12.23
CA LEU A 97 -2.84 -1.01 -12.75
C LEU A 97 -4.11 -1.67 -12.21
N GLU A 98 -4.09 -2.99 -12.07
CA GLU A 98 -5.23 -3.70 -11.50
C GLU A 98 -5.45 -3.30 -10.05
N LEU A 99 -4.38 -3.20 -9.27
CA LEU A 99 -4.49 -2.79 -7.88
C LEU A 99 -4.97 -1.35 -7.76
N ILE A 100 -4.41 -0.46 -8.59
CA ILE A 100 -4.81 0.95 -8.56
C ILE A 100 -6.28 1.09 -8.96
N GLU A 101 -6.73 0.31 -9.94
CA GLU A 101 -8.11 0.36 -10.37
C GLU A 101 -9.05 -0.07 -9.24
N GLN A 102 -8.66 -1.12 -8.51
CA GLN A 102 -9.45 -1.56 -7.37
C GLN A 102 -9.54 -0.47 -6.30
N LEU A 103 -8.43 0.21 -6.05
CA LEU A 103 -8.41 1.31 -5.08
C LEU A 103 -9.28 2.46 -5.56
N ARG A 104 -9.18 2.79 -6.84
CA ARG A 104 -9.95 3.88 -7.41
C ARG A 104 -11.45 3.60 -7.29
N GLU A 105 -11.87 2.38 -7.55
CA GLU A 105 -13.28 2.00 -7.45
C GLU A 105 -13.80 2.13 -6.02
N LYS A 106 -12.93 1.97 -5.04
CA LYS A 106 -13.31 2.14 -3.65
C LYS A 106 -13.16 3.57 -3.15
N GLY A 107 -12.65 4.47 -3.98
CA GLY A 107 -12.40 5.84 -3.55
C GLY A 107 -11.18 5.98 -2.66
N VAL A 108 -10.19 5.08 -2.84
CA VAL A 108 -8.96 5.06 -2.03
C VAL A 108 -7.82 5.64 -2.85
N GLU A 109 -7.06 6.55 -2.24
CA GLU A 109 -5.91 7.17 -2.89
C GLU A 109 -4.65 6.33 -2.69
N PHE A 110 -3.61 6.63 -3.46
CA PHE A 110 -2.37 5.86 -3.46
C PHE A 110 -1.15 6.79 -3.44
N GLN A 111 -0.17 6.45 -2.60
CA GLN A 111 1.10 7.18 -2.52
C GLN A 111 2.25 6.21 -2.58
N SER A 112 3.26 6.51 -3.41
CA SER A 112 4.51 5.78 -3.46
C SER A 112 5.64 6.75 -3.18
N GLN A 113 6.42 6.47 -2.14
CA GLN A 113 7.44 7.40 -1.66
C GLN A 113 8.60 7.55 -2.65
N LYS A 114 9.11 6.43 -3.13
CA LYS A 114 10.30 6.46 -3.99
C LYS A 114 10.07 7.24 -5.29
N GLU A 115 8.92 7.02 -5.92
CA GLU A 115 8.60 7.66 -7.18
C GLU A 115 7.92 9.03 -6.98
N ALA A 116 7.67 9.40 -5.73
CA ALA A 116 6.97 10.64 -5.39
C ALA A 116 5.61 10.74 -6.08
N ILE A 117 4.91 9.62 -6.15
CA ILE A 117 3.57 9.57 -6.73
C ILE A 117 2.54 9.73 -5.61
N ASP A 118 1.56 10.59 -5.86
CA ASP A 118 0.47 10.83 -4.92
C ASP A 118 -0.78 11.12 -5.75
N THR A 119 -1.73 10.18 -5.75
CA THR A 119 -2.92 10.31 -6.58
C THR A 119 -3.86 11.40 -6.11
N THR A 120 -3.62 11.99 -4.93
CA THR A 120 -4.39 13.17 -4.52
C THR A 120 -3.96 14.42 -5.29
N THR A 121 -2.85 14.34 -6.03
CA THR A 121 -2.35 15.45 -6.82
C THR A 121 -2.56 15.19 -8.31
N PRO A 122 -2.72 16.26 -9.13
CA PRO A 122 -2.85 16.07 -10.58
C PRO A 122 -1.62 15.40 -11.21
N SER A 123 -0.41 15.72 -10.74
CA SER A 123 0.79 15.11 -11.28
C SER A 123 0.84 13.61 -10.98
N GLY A 124 0.40 13.19 -9.80
CA GLY A 124 0.34 11.76 -9.46
C GLY A 124 -0.63 11.01 -10.34
N LYS A 125 -1.79 11.59 -10.58
CA LYS A 125 -2.76 10.99 -11.50
C LYS A 125 -2.20 10.88 -12.91
N PHE A 126 -1.50 11.91 -13.36
CA PHE A 126 -0.87 11.89 -14.67
C PHE A 126 0.16 10.78 -14.78
N MET A 127 0.98 10.60 -13.75
CA MET A 127 1.98 9.53 -13.73
C MET A 127 1.34 8.17 -13.89
N LEU A 128 0.23 7.92 -13.22
CA LEU A 128 -0.46 6.64 -13.35
C LEU A 128 -1.04 6.46 -14.76
N THR A 129 -1.49 7.54 -15.38
CA THR A 129 -1.96 7.49 -16.75
C THR A 129 -0.83 7.07 -17.69
N VAL A 130 0.38 7.60 -17.47
CA VAL A 130 1.55 7.23 -18.25
C VAL A 130 1.87 5.74 -18.08
N PHE A 131 1.85 5.24 -16.86
CA PHE A 131 2.07 3.81 -16.60
C PHE A 131 1.01 2.97 -17.32
N GLY A 132 -0.24 3.44 -17.34
CA GLY A 132 -1.30 2.73 -18.06
C GLY A 132 -1.02 2.64 -19.56
N ALA A 133 -0.52 3.72 -20.14
CA ALA A 133 -0.17 3.74 -21.56
C ALA A 133 0.98 2.78 -21.85
N VAL A 134 1.98 2.75 -20.97
CA VAL A 134 3.11 1.82 -21.10
C VAL A 134 2.62 0.38 -21.03
N ALA A 135 1.72 0.07 -20.11
CA ALA A 135 1.19 -1.28 -19.98
C ALA A 135 0.43 -1.72 -21.24
N GLU A 136 -0.30 -0.80 -21.85
CA GLU A 136 -1.01 -1.11 -23.11
C GLU A 136 -0.02 -1.43 -24.21
N LEU A 137 1.07 -0.67 -24.31
CA LEU A 137 2.11 -0.92 -25.29
C LEU A 137 2.75 -2.30 -25.08
N GLU A 138 3.03 -2.65 -23.84
CA GLU A 138 3.66 -3.93 -23.54
C GLU A 138 2.75 -5.10 -23.88
N ARG A 139 1.44 -4.88 -23.90
CA ARG A 139 0.48 -5.94 -24.20
C ARG A 139 0.47 -6.28 -25.69
N GLU A 140 0.83 -5.35 -26.54
CA GLU A 140 0.88 -5.56 -27.98
C GLU A 140 2.21 -6.18 -28.39
#